data_48e071333312ef426fc9acc0b38476ab
#
_entry.id   48e071333312ef426fc9acc0b38476ab
#
_cell.length_a   1.000
_cell.length_b   1.000
_cell.length_c   1.000
_cell.angle_alpha   90.00
_cell.angle_beta   90.00
_cell.angle_gamma   90.00
#
_symmetry.space_group_name_H-M   'P 1'
#
loop_
_entity.id
_entity.type
_entity.pdbx_description
1 polymer ?
#
loop_
_entity_poly.entity_id
_entity_poly.type
_entity_poly.pdbx_seq_one_letter_code
_entity_poly.pdbx_strand_id
1 'polypeptide(L)'
;MQVKKKDTQRIYALKTIRKAHIISRSEVAHTLAERSVLSQINNPFIVPLKFTFQSPEKLYFVLAFVNGGELFHHLQKEQRFDINRSRFYTAELLCALECLHGFNVIYRDLKPENILLDYSGHIALCDFGLCKLDMKDEDRTNTFCGTPEYLAPELLLGQGYTKTVDWWTLGVLLYEMLTGLPPFYDENTNEMYRKILSEPLHFPSAEVVPPSAKDLLTRLLNRKPDQRLGANGASEIKAHPFFHSIDWRKLLQRK
;
A
#
# COMPACT_ATOMS: atom_id res chain seq x y z
N MET A 1 -16.36 11.52 3.77
CA MET A 1 -17.77 11.43 4.24
C MET A 1 -18.59 10.57 3.28
N GLN A 2 -19.62 9.88 3.80
CA GLN A 2 -20.56 9.14 2.95
C GLN A 2 -21.58 10.10 2.33
N VAL A 3 -21.82 9.95 1.03
CA VAL A 3 -22.80 10.75 0.29
C VAL A 3 -23.66 9.86 -0.60
N LYS A 4 -24.85 10.37 -0.97
CA LYS A 4 -25.81 9.68 -1.81
C LYS A 4 -26.11 10.50 -3.07
N LYS A 5 -25.97 9.89 -4.23
CA LYS A 5 -26.29 10.54 -5.51
C LYS A 5 -27.81 10.66 -5.64
N LYS A 6 -28.31 11.87 -5.92
CA LYS A 6 -29.76 12.18 -5.87
C LYS A 6 -30.60 11.39 -6.87
N ASP A 7 -30.13 11.22 -8.09
CA ASP A 7 -30.83 10.57 -9.20
C ASP A 7 -30.86 9.03 -9.08
N THR A 8 -29.73 8.42 -8.69
CA THR A 8 -29.58 6.95 -8.65
C THR A 8 -29.68 6.34 -7.26
N GLN A 9 -29.73 7.17 -6.22
CA GLN A 9 -29.70 6.76 -4.81
C GLN A 9 -28.45 5.95 -4.42
N ARG A 10 -27.44 5.88 -5.29
CA ARG A 10 -26.15 5.20 -5.01
C ARG A 10 -25.35 5.93 -3.96
N ILE A 11 -24.70 5.13 -3.11
CA ILE A 11 -23.80 5.60 -2.04
C ILE A 11 -22.37 5.68 -2.57
N TYR A 12 -21.66 6.76 -2.20
CA TYR A 12 -20.28 7.04 -2.54
C TYR A 12 -19.52 7.58 -1.32
N ALA A 13 -18.21 7.50 -1.37
CA ALA A 13 -17.32 8.20 -0.46
C ALA A 13 -16.91 9.54 -1.08
N LEU A 14 -17.11 10.65 -0.37
CA LEU A 14 -16.71 11.99 -0.79
C LEU A 14 -15.49 12.44 0.01
N LYS A 15 -14.38 12.65 -0.69
CA LYS A 15 -13.17 13.30 -0.17
C LYS A 15 -13.23 14.77 -0.58
N THR A 16 -13.17 15.66 0.39
CA THR A 16 -13.20 17.12 0.17
C THR A 16 -11.90 17.74 0.62
N ILE A 17 -11.28 18.54 -0.21
CA ILE A 17 -10.01 19.20 0.07
C ILE A 17 -10.15 20.71 -0.14
N ARG A 18 -9.73 21.54 0.83
CA ARG A 18 -9.74 23.00 0.69
C ARG A 18 -8.56 23.44 -0.15
N LYS A 19 -8.80 24.23 -1.20
CA LYS A 19 -7.76 24.76 -2.10
C LYS A 19 -6.70 25.59 -1.36
N ALA A 20 -7.12 26.43 -0.42
CA ALA A 20 -6.20 27.21 0.41
C ALA A 20 -5.21 26.32 1.20
N HIS A 21 -5.69 25.16 1.69
CA HIS A 21 -4.86 24.21 2.42
C HIS A 21 -3.80 23.53 1.51
N ILE A 22 -4.21 23.17 0.30
CA ILE A 22 -3.29 22.57 -0.70
C ILE A 22 -2.20 23.57 -1.09
N ILE A 23 -2.60 24.83 -1.32
CA ILE A 23 -1.67 25.91 -1.72
C ILE A 23 -0.68 26.22 -0.59
N SER A 24 -1.17 26.37 0.65
CA SER A 24 -0.32 26.70 1.80
C SER A 24 0.71 25.61 2.13
N ARG A 25 0.43 24.33 1.76
CA ARG A 25 1.32 23.20 1.96
C ARG A 25 2.12 22.80 0.71
N SER A 26 1.98 23.55 -0.39
CA SER A 26 2.60 23.22 -1.68
C SER A 26 2.22 21.81 -2.20
N GLU A 27 1.00 21.34 -1.86
CA GLU A 27 0.50 19.99 -2.19
C GLU A 27 -0.30 19.95 -3.52
N VAL A 28 -0.26 21.03 -4.32
CA VAL A 28 -1.00 21.11 -5.59
C VAL A 28 -0.59 19.97 -6.53
N ALA A 29 0.71 19.75 -6.67
CA ALA A 29 1.23 18.67 -7.52
C ALA A 29 0.77 17.29 -7.06
N HIS A 30 0.78 17.02 -5.75
CA HIS A 30 0.31 15.75 -5.17
C HIS A 30 -1.18 15.52 -5.41
N THR A 31 -2.00 16.57 -5.26
CA THR A 31 -3.46 16.48 -5.48
C THR A 31 -3.81 16.23 -6.95
N LEU A 32 -3.09 16.88 -7.87
CA LEU A 32 -3.24 16.65 -9.31
C LEU A 32 -2.77 15.24 -9.67
N ALA A 33 -1.68 14.78 -9.05
CA ALA A 33 -1.17 13.43 -9.18
C ALA A 33 -2.21 12.39 -8.75
N GLU A 34 -2.79 12.53 -7.56
CA GLU A 34 -3.85 11.64 -7.06
C GLU A 34 -5.01 11.53 -8.05
N ARG A 35 -5.50 12.67 -8.55
CA ARG A 35 -6.56 12.70 -9.56
C ARG A 35 -6.16 11.98 -10.85
N SER A 36 -4.96 12.25 -11.35
CA SER A 36 -4.47 11.66 -12.61
C SER A 36 -4.37 10.14 -12.50
N VAL A 37 -3.75 9.63 -11.43
CA VAL A 37 -3.63 8.20 -11.15
C VAL A 37 -5.00 7.54 -11.12
N LEU A 38 -5.87 8.03 -10.25
CA LEU A 38 -7.19 7.43 -10.03
C LEU A 38 -8.09 7.48 -11.27
N SER A 39 -7.91 8.46 -12.16
CA SER A 39 -8.70 8.56 -13.39
C SER A 39 -8.31 7.57 -14.49
N GLN A 40 -7.08 7.06 -14.46
CA GLN A 40 -6.51 6.17 -15.48
C GLN A 40 -6.51 4.71 -15.07
N ILE A 41 -6.49 4.44 -13.76
CA ILE A 41 -6.34 3.08 -13.22
C ILE A 41 -7.69 2.37 -13.16
N ASN A 42 -7.71 1.15 -13.73
CA ASN A 42 -8.79 0.20 -13.57
C ASN A 42 -8.24 -1.11 -13.02
N ASN A 43 -8.26 -1.25 -11.69
CA ASN A 43 -7.80 -2.46 -10.99
C ASN A 43 -8.83 -2.83 -9.92
N PRO A 44 -9.20 -4.12 -9.77
CA PRO A 44 -10.24 -4.55 -8.83
C PRO A 44 -9.90 -4.30 -7.36
N PHE A 45 -8.62 -4.08 -7.03
CA PHE A 45 -8.10 -3.88 -5.68
C PHE A 45 -7.68 -2.42 -5.39
N ILE A 46 -8.10 -1.49 -6.24
CA ILE A 46 -7.91 -0.06 -6.05
C ILE A 46 -9.28 0.62 -6.04
N VAL A 47 -9.53 1.47 -5.05
CA VAL A 47 -10.80 2.20 -4.94
C VAL A 47 -10.99 3.07 -6.19
N PRO A 48 -12.02 2.82 -7.02
CA PRO A 48 -12.20 3.57 -8.26
C PRO A 48 -12.74 4.99 -7.99
N LEU A 49 -12.14 5.97 -8.67
CA LEU A 49 -12.66 7.34 -8.77
C LEU A 49 -13.84 7.35 -9.72
N LYS A 50 -14.99 7.88 -9.27
CA LYS A 50 -16.22 7.94 -10.05
C LYS A 50 -16.44 9.31 -10.66
N PHE A 51 -16.24 10.37 -9.88
CA PHE A 51 -16.43 11.75 -10.34
C PHE A 51 -15.43 12.67 -9.65
N THR A 52 -15.10 13.77 -10.31
CA THR A 52 -14.42 14.92 -9.68
C THR A 52 -15.14 16.20 -10.06
N PHE A 53 -15.24 17.12 -9.12
CA PHE A 53 -15.73 18.46 -9.36
C PHE A 53 -15.09 19.45 -8.38
N GLN A 54 -15.34 20.72 -8.57
CA GLN A 54 -14.76 21.77 -7.73
C GLN A 54 -15.73 22.92 -7.52
N SER A 55 -15.53 23.63 -6.41
CA SER A 55 -16.07 24.95 -6.14
C SER A 55 -14.94 25.99 -6.14
N PRO A 56 -15.22 27.27 -5.98
CA PRO A 56 -14.16 28.28 -5.82
C PRO A 56 -13.14 27.93 -4.71
N GLU A 57 -13.60 27.32 -3.63
CA GLU A 57 -12.79 27.06 -2.43
C GLU A 57 -12.34 25.61 -2.25
N LYS A 58 -13.01 24.63 -2.90
CA LYS A 58 -12.83 23.20 -2.60
C LYS A 58 -12.71 22.34 -3.84
N LEU A 59 -11.95 21.25 -3.70
CA LEU A 59 -11.92 20.12 -4.63
C LEU A 59 -12.71 18.95 -4.03
N TYR A 60 -13.38 18.19 -4.88
CA TYR A 60 -14.20 17.05 -4.49
C TYR A 60 -13.84 15.82 -5.33
N PHE A 61 -13.53 14.73 -4.63
CA PHE A 61 -13.30 13.41 -5.21
C PHE A 61 -14.41 12.49 -4.76
N VAL A 62 -15.19 11.97 -5.69
CA VAL A 62 -16.25 11.00 -5.44
C VAL A 62 -15.73 9.61 -5.78
N LEU A 63 -15.49 8.81 -4.75
CA LEU A 63 -14.94 7.47 -4.83
C LEU A 63 -16.04 6.43 -4.63
N ALA A 64 -15.83 5.21 -5.12
CA ALA A 64 -16.69 4.10 -4.74
C ALA A 64 -16.72 3.94 -3.22
N PHE A 65 -17.89 3.66 -2.66
CA PHE A 65 -18.03 3.38 -1.25
C PHE A 65 -17.68 1.93 -0.96
N VAL A 66 -16.71 1.72 -0.07
CA VAL A 66 -16.25 0.40 0.39
C VAL A 66 -16.69 0.25 1.85
N ASN A 67 -17.41 -0.81 2.19
CA ASN A 67 -18.21 -0.87 3.41
C ASN A 67 -17.74 -1.86 4.49
N GLY A 68 -16.63 -2.57 4.27
CA GLY A 68 -16.09 -3.54 5.24
C GLY A 68 -15.11 -2.95 6.25
N GLY A 69 -14.87 -1.63 6.21
CA GLY A 69 -13.95 -0.94 7.11
C GLY A 69 -12.49 -1.05 6.70
N GLU A 70 -11.61 -0.49 7.51
CA GLU A 70 -10.16 -0.52 7.31
C GLU A 70 -9.57 -1.86 7.77
N LEU A 71 -8.55 -2.34 7.07
CA LEU A 71 -7.79 -3.54 7.46
C LEU A 71 -7.21 -3.39 8.87
N PHE A 72 -6.84 -2.16 9.23
CA PHE A 72 -6.37 -1.80 10.57
C PHE A 72 -7.32 -2.25 11.68
N HIS A 73 -8.62 -1.97 11.55
CA HIS A 73 -9.60 -2.35 12.57
C HIS A 73 -9.74 -3.86 12.71
N HIS A 74 -9.68 -4.60 11.60
CA HIS A 74 -9.72 -6.05 11.61
C HIS A 74 -8.48 -6.63 12.27
N LEU A 75 -7.29 -6.11 11.91
CA LEU A 75 -6.03 -6.55 12.49
C LEU A 75 -5.95 -6.24 13.98
N GLN A 76 -6.38 -5.06 14.39
CA GLN A 76 -6.41 -4.66 15.81
C GLN A 76 -7.36 -5.56 16.63
N LYS A 77 -8.50 -5.93 16.08
CA LYS A 77 -9.50 -6.78 16.75
C LYS A 77 -9.01 -8.24 16.87
N GLU A 78 -8.41 -8.78 15.83
CA GLU A 78 -8.01 -10.18 15.74
C GLU A 78 -6.56 -10.42 16.19
N GLN A 79 -5.80 -9.34 16.43
CA GLN A 79 -4.38 -9.29 16.80
C GLN A 79 -3.45 -9.76 15.67
N ARG A 80 -3.80 -10.76 14.91
CA ARG A 80 -3.09 -11.28 13.74
C ARG A 80 -4.02 -12.09 12.85
N PHE A 81 -3.63 -12.26 11.60
CA PHE A 81 -4.34 -13.12 10.66
C PHE A 81 -3.64 -14.46 10.46
N ASP A 82 -4.40 -15.47 10.07
CA ASP A 82 -3.84 -16.74 9.62
C ASP A 82 -3.07 -16.58 8.29
N ILE A 83 -2.27 -17.60 7.96
CA ILE A 83 -1.39 -17.59 6.80
C ILE A 83 -2.16 -17.48 5.47
N ASN A 84 -3.34 -18.09 5.35
CA ASN A 84 -4.10 -18.09 4.11
C ASN A 84 -4.73 -16.72 3.84
N ARG A 85 -5.29 -16.09 4.86
CA ARG A 85 -5.83 -14.74 4.80
C ARG A 85 -4.73 -13.71 4.51
N SER A 86 -3.59 -13.81 5.19
CA SER A 86 -2.43 -12.94 4.95
C SER A 86 -1.89 -13.10 3.53
N ARG A 87 -1.79 -14.32 3.02
CA ARG A 87 -1.39 -14.62 1.64
C ARG A 87 -2.35 -14.01 0.64
N PHE A 88 -3.65 -14.17 0.85
CA PHE A 88 -4.70 -13.67 -0.01
C PHE A 88 -4.64 -12.14 -0.13
N TYR A 89 -4.63 -11.43 1.00
CA TYR A 89 -4.52 -9.97 0.99
C TYR A 89 -3.21 -9.47 0.39
N THR A 90 -2.09 -10.14 0.69
CA THR A 90 -0.79 -9.79 0.11
C THR A 90 -0.79 -9.98 -1.41
N ALA A 91 -1.43 -11.03 -1.93
CA ALA A 91 -1.56 -11.26 -3.36
C ALA A 91 -2.40 -10.17 -4.05
N GLU A 92 -3.49 -9.74 -3.45
CA GLU A 92 -4.33 -8.66 -3.98
C GLU A 92 -3.59 -7.31 -3.97
N LEU A 93 -2.87 -7.00 -2.88
CA LEU A 93 -2.02 -5.82 -2.78
C LEU A 93 -0.89 -5.83 -3.82
N LEU A 94 -0.27 -6.98 -4.03
CA LEU A 94 0.76 -7.15 -5.06
C LEU A 94 0.21 -6.82 -6.46
N CYS A 95 -1.01 -7.25 -6.79
CA CYS A 95 -1.68 -6.89 -8.04
C CYS A 95 -2.00 -5.39 -8.14
N ALA A 96 -2.39 -4.76 -7.03
CA ALA A 96 -2.64 -3.32 -6.98
C ALA A 96 -1.35 -2.52 -7.22
N LEU A 97 -0.27 -2.85 -6.49
CA LEU A 97 1.03 -2.19 -6.64
C LEU A 97 1.65 -2.42 -8.03
N GLU A 98 1.58 -3.65 -8.57
CA GLU A 98 2.01 -3.94 -9.94
C GLU A 98 1.30 -3.06 -10.96
N CYS A 99 -0.01 -2.87 -10.81
CA CYS A 99 -0.79 -1.98 -11.66
C CYS A 99 -0.29 -0.52 -11.56
N LEU A 100 -0.06 0.00 -10.35
CA LEU A 100 0.49 1.33 -10.13
C LEU A 100 1.89 1.49 -10.76
N HIS A 101 2.77 0.53 -10.54
CA HIS A 101 4.12 0.51 -11.11
C HIS A 101 4.09 0.49 -12.64
N GLY A 102 3.11 -0.19 -13.25
CA GLY A 102 2.88 -0.17 -14.70
C GLY A 102 2.50 1.21 -15.26
N PHE A 103 1.93 2.07 -14.43
CA PHE A 103 1.69 3.49 -14.73
C PHE A 103 2.82 4.43 -14.27
N ASN A 104 3.97 3.89 -13.91
CA ASN A 104 5.11 4.64 -13.35
C ASN A 104 4.78 5.41 -12.06
N VAL A 105 3.95 4.83 -11.22
CA VAL A 105 3.51 5.39 -9.95
C VAL A 105 4.10 4.59 -8.80
N ILE A 106 4.76 5.27 -7.84
CA ILE A 106 5.14 4.71 -6.55
C ILE A 106 4.06 5.09 -5.54
N TYR A 107 3.52 4.12 -4.81
CA TYR A 107 2.43 4.34 -3.85
C TYR A 107 2.91 5.01 -2.56
N ARG A 108 3.97 4.53 -1.93
CA ARG A 108 4.72 5.08 -0.79
C ARG A 108 4.02 5.09 0.58
N ASP A 109 2.74 4.80 0.67
CA ASP A 109 1.97 4.87 1.94
C ASP A 109 1.15 3.60 2.19
N LEU A 110 1.74 2.43 1.89
CA LEU A 110 1.09 1.14 2.16
C LEU A 110 1.10 0.86 3.67
N LYS A 111 -0.08 0.82 4.26
CA LYS A 111 -0.33 0.55 5.67
C LYS A 111 -1.77 0.09 5.88
N PRO A 112 -2.11 -0.58 7.01
CA PRO A 112 -3.44 -1.14 7.23
C PRO A 112 -4.59 -0.12 7.19
N GLU A 113 -4.34 1.16 7.52
CA GLU A 113 -5.32 2.24 7.49
C GLU A 113 -5.73 2.63 6.07
N ASN A 114 -4.83 2.43 5.09
CA ASN A 114 -5.05 2.77 3.68
C ASN A 114 -5.60 1.60 2.86
N ILE A 115 -5.96 0.50 3.51
CA ILE A 115 -6.54 -0.70 2.91
C ILE A 115 -7.93 -0.88 3.47
N LEU A 116 -8.94 -0.80 2.60
CA LEU A 116 -10.32 -1.08 2.95
C LEU A 116 -10.68 -2.51 2.58
N LEU A 117 -11.66 -3.08 3.27
CA LEU A 117 -12.29 -4.34 2.89
C LEU A 117 -13.68 -4.09 2.33
N ASP A 118 -14.04 -4.78 1.27
CA ASP A 118 -15.40 -4.76 0.77
C ASP A 118 -16.27 -5.86 1.40
N TYR A 119 -17.55 -5.86 1.09
CA TYR A 119 -18.52 -6.83 1.63
C TYR A 119 -18.22 -8.29 1.26
N SER A 120 -17.43 -8.53 0.22
CA SER A 120 -17.03 -9.87 -0.23
C SER A 120 -15.65 -10.30 0.30
N GLY A 121 -15.02 -9.46 1.13
CA GLY A 121 -13.74 -9.75 1.77
C GLY A 121 -12.51 -9.46 0.92
N HIS A 122 -12.68 -8.77 -0.22
CA HIS A 122 -11.54 -8.30 -1.04
C HIS A 122 -11.02 -6.96 -0.54
N ILE A 123 -9.72 -6.72 -0.73
CA ILE A 123 -9.11 -5.45 -0.38
C ILE A 123 -9.42 -4.36 -1.43
N ALA A 124 -9.39 -3.12 -1.00
CA ALA A 124 -9.43 -1.95 -1.87
C ALA A 124 -8.45 -0.90 -1.33
N LEU A 125 -7.36 -0.70 -2.07
CA LEU A 125 -6.34 0.28 -1.74
C LEU A 125 -6.90 1.68 -1.94
N CYS A 126 -6.79 2.54 -0.94
CA CYS A 126 -7.25 3.93 -0.96
C CYS A 126 -6.14 4.89 -0.56
N ASP A 127 -6.43 6.18 -0.59
CA ASP A 127 -5.52 7.29 -0.27
C ASP A 127 -4.23 7.33 -1.11
N PHE A 128 -4.27 8.12 -2.18
CA PHE A 128 -3.18 8.30 -3.13
C PHE A 128 -2.46 9.65 -2.95
N GLY A 129 -2.68 10.33 -1.82
CA GLY A 129 -2.12 11.65 -1.53
C GLY A 129 -0.60 11.72 -1.43
N LEU A 130 0.05 10.58 -1.18
CA LEU A 130 1.52 10.47 -1.12
C LEU A 130 2.15 9.80 -2.35
N CYS A 131 1.38 9.49 -3.39
CA CYS A 131 1.92 8.86 -4.60
C CYS A 131 2.92 9.77 -5.32
N LYS A 132 3.93 9.16 -5.94
CA LYS A 132 4.86 9.81 -6.85
C LYS A 132 4.60 9.34 -8.27
N LEU A 133 4.42 10.30 -9.19
CA LEU A 133 4.16 10.05 -10.60
C LEU A 133 5.43 10.10 -11.45
N ASP A 134 5.30 9.60 -12.69
CA ASP A 134 6.29 9.70 -13.75
C ASP A 134 7.67 9.13 -13.36
N MET A 135 7.67 8.11 -12.50
CA MET A 135 8.87 7.41 -12.05
C MET A 135 9.20 6.25 -13.01
N LYS A 136 9.99 6.53 -14.03
CA LYS A 136 10.59 5.48 -14.88
C LYS A 136 11.54 4.61 -14.07
N ASP A 137 11.89 3.44 -14.60
CA ASP A 137 12.65 2.43 -13.85
C ASP A 137 14.01 2.91 -13.33
N GLU A 138 14.64 3.86 -14.03
CA GLU A 138 15.94 4.44 -13.64
C GLU A 138 15.81 5.71 -12.77
N ASP A 139 14.60 6.26 -12.63
CA ASP A 139 14.38 7.49 -11.89
C ASP A 139 14.45 7.27 -10.38
N ARG A 140 15.07 8.21 -9.68
CA ARG A 140 15.13 8.23 -8.20
C ARG A 140 14.49 9.49 -7.67
N THR A 141 13.83 9.38 -6.51
CA THR A 141 13.25 10.51 -5.77
C THR A 141 13.80 10.55 -4.35
N ASN A 142 13.89 11.74 -3.77
CA ASN A 142 14.40 11.96 -2.41
C ASN A 142 13.33 12.53 -1.46
N THR A 143 12.06 12.59 -1.89
CA THR A 143 11.00 13.13 -1.04
C THR A 143 10.77 12.22 0.17
N PHE A 144 11.09 12.72 1.37
CA PHE A 144 10.85 12.00 2.61
C PHE A 144 9.36 12.05 2.96
N CYS A 145 8.70 10.90 2.95
CA CYS A 145 7.28 10.76 3.29
C CYS A 145 6.95 9.30 3.65
N GLY A 146 5.82 9.11 4.28
CA GLY A 146 5.35 7.80 4.72
C GLY A 146 5.18 7.73 6.24
N THR A 147 4.71 6.58 6.71
CA THR A 147 4.50 6.28 8.12
C THR A 147 5.77 5.61 8.68
N PRO A 148 6.30 6.06 9.82
CA PRO A 148 7.62 5.65 10.33
C PRO A 148 7.88 4.14 10.33
N GLU A 149 6.92 3.34 10.78
CA GLU A 149 7.02 1.88 10.92
C GLU A 149 7.23 1.14 9.59
N TYR A 150 6.82 1.78 8.48
CA TYR A 150 6.82 1.19 7.12
C TYR A 150 7.92 1.76 6.23
N LEU A 151 8.72 2.72 6.71
CA LEU A 151 9.75 3.36 5.89
C LEU A 151 10.85 2.38 5.49
N ALA A 152 11.18 2.37 4.20
CA ALA A 152 12.31 1.60 3.71
C ALA A 152 13.65 2.24 4.11
N PRO A 153 14.72 1.43 4.31
CA PRO A 153 16.03 1.93 4.74
C PRO A 153 16.59 3.06 3.87
N GLU A 154 16.43 2.96 2.56
CA GLU A 154 16.93 3.95 1.60
C GLU A 154 16.26 5.32 1.74
N LEU A 155 15.01 5.39 2.24
CA LEU A 155 14.36 6.66 2.57
C LEU A 155 15.00 7.30 3.80
N LEU A 156 15.30 6.51 4.82
CA LEU A 156 15.96 6.98 6.05
C LEU A 156 17.37 7.46 5.79
N LEU A 157 18.05 6.86 4.82
CA LEU A 157 19.43 7.21 4.43
C LEU A 157 19.47 8.39 3.43
N GLY A 158 18.34 8.84 2.88
CA GLY A 158 18.31 9.91 1.88
C GLY A 158 19.02 9.56 0.57
N GLN A 159 19.12 8.28 0.22
CA GLN A 159 19.92 7.79 -0.92
C GLN A 159 19.19 7.85 -2.26
N GLY A 160 18.00 8.41 -2.30
CA GLY A 160 17.12 8.31 -3.47
C GLY A 160 16.57 6.89 -3.65
N TYR A 161 15.30 6.79 -3.99
CA TYR A 161 14.59 5.51 -4.03
C TYR A 161 13.75 5.35 -5.29
N THR A 162 13.38 4.12 -5.57
CA THR A 162 12.60 3.69 -6.73
C THR A 162 11.30 3.00 -6.30
N LYS A 163 10.58 2.39 -7.25
CA LYS A 163 9.39 1.56 -7.02
C LYS A 163 9.61 0.44 -5.97
N THR A 164 10.85 0.02 -5.74
CA THR A 164 11.20 -1.05 -4.80
C THR A 164 10.88 -0.76 -3.35
N VAL A 165 10.65 0.51 -2.98
CA VAL A 165 10.19 0.88 -1.63
C VAL A 165 8.81 0.28 -1.33
N ASP A 166 7.94 0.14 -2.33
CA ASP A 166 6.62 -0.47 -2.14
C ASP A 166 6.72 -1.97 -1.84
N TRP A 167 7.77 -2.66 -2.31
CA TRP A 167 8.02 -4.06 -1.97
C TRP A 167 8.52 -4.24 -0.54
N TRP A 168 9.31 -3.30 -0.04
CA TRP A 168 9.66 -3.26 1.38
C TRP A 168 8.41 -3.09 2.24
N THR A 169 7.58 -2.11 1.95
CA THR A 169 6.34 -1.87 2.73
C THR A 169 5.37 -3.03 2.64
N LEU A 170 5.28 -3.72 1.50
CA LEU A 170 4.50 -4.96 1.36
C LEU A 170 5.03 -6.05 2.31
N GLY A 171 6.34 -6.17 2.43
CA GLY A 171 6.99 -7.08 3.38
C GLY A 171 6.69 -6.73 4.84
N VAL A 172 6.77 -5.45 5.20
CA VAL A 172 6.41 -4.96 6.56
C VAL A 172 4.97 -5.31 6.89
N LEU A 173 4.05 -5.04 5.97
CA LEU A 173 2.62 -5.32 6.16
C LEU A 173 2.31 -6.81 6.28
N LEU A 174 2.94 -7.65 5.44
CA LEU A 174 2.79 -9.12 5.55
C LEU A 174 3.29 -9.62 6.91
N TYR A 175 4.44 -9.12 7.36
CA TYR A 175 4.98 -9.47 8.68
C TYR A 175 3.98 -9.08 9.78
N GLU A 176 3.45 -7.86 9.73
CA GLU A 176 2.47 -7.37 10.71
C GLU A 176 1.17 -8.18 10.68
N MET A 177 0.63 -8.52 9.51
CA MET A 177 -0.56 -9.37 9.42
C MET A 177 -0.36 -10.74 10.08
N LEU A 178 0.84 -11.33 9.98
CA LEU A 178 1.16 -12.64 10.55
C LEU A 178 1.48 -12.60 12.05
N THR A 179 2.07 -11.50 12.54
CA THR A 179 2.62 -11.44 13.90
C THR A 179 1.89 -10.45 14.82
N GLY A 180 1.17 -9.49 14.26
CA GLY A 180 0.44 -8.43 14.98
C GLY A 180 1.20 -7.12 15.16
N LEU A 181 2.49 -7.08 14.84
CA LEU A 181 3.33 -5.87 14.91
C LEU A 181 4.29 -5.80 13.72
N PRO A 182 4.68 -4.58 13.28
CA PRO A 182 5.74 -4.41 12.28
C PRO A 182 7.07 -5.01 12.74
N PRO A 183 7.95 -5.45 11.81
CA PRO A 183 9.16 -6.23 12.15
C PRO A 183 10.21 -5.47 12.96
N PHE A 184 10.21 -4.14 12.91
CA PHE A 184 11.20 -3.29 13.56
C PHE A 184 10.55 -2.27 14.50
N TYR A 185 9.33 -2.58 14.97
CA TYR A 185 8.56 -1.67 15.82
C TYR A 185 9.31 -1.29 17.11
N ASP A 186 9.25 -0.02 17.45
CA ASP A 186 9.67 0.53 18.74
C ASP A 186 8.81 1.77 19.04
N GLU A 187 8.48 2.01 20.30
CA GLU A 187 7.76 3.21 20.73
C GLU A 187 8.60 4.48 20.52
N ASN A 188 9.92 4.35 20.60
CA ASN A 188 10.85 5.42 20.29
C ASN A 188 11.18 5.42 18.80
N THR A 189 10.77 6.47 18.10
CA THR A 189 10.96 6.61 16.65
C THR A 189 12.42 6.52 16.21
N ASN A 190 13.37 7.07 16.99
CA ASN A 190 14.80 7.00 16.66
C ASN A 190 15.33 5.57 16.79
N GLU A 191 14.91 4.84 17.83
CA GLU A 191 15.25 3.42 17.98
C GLU A 191 14.63 2.57 16.86
N MET A 192 13.39 2.85 16.48
CA MET A 192 12.74 2.21 15.35
C MET A 192 13.54 2.42 14.06
N TYR A 193 13.98 3.64 13.76
CA TYR A 193 14.83 3.93 12.60
C TYR A 193 16.17 3.18 12.67
N ARG A 194 16.82 3.13 13.84
CA ARG A 194 18.03 2.33 14.05
C ARG A 194 17.77 0.85 13.73
N LYS A 195 16.66 0.29 14.23
CA LYS A 195 16.27 -1.09 13.97
C LYS A 195 16.03 -1.36 12.50
N ILE A 196 15.30 -0.48 11.80
CA ILE A 196 15.07 -0.59 10.34
C ILE A 196 16.41 -0.64 9.59
N LEU A 197 17.39 0.17 10.00
CA LEU A 197 18.69 0.25 9.32
C LEU A 197 19.61 -0.92 9.62
N SER A 198 19.60 -1.49 10.82
CA SER A 198 20.66 -2.41 11.26
C SER A 198 20.21 -3.65 12.02
N GLU A 199 19.01 -3.70 12.59
CA GLU A 199 18.56 -4.84 13.40
C GLU A 199 18.35 -6.08 12.51
N PRO A 200 18.82 -7.27 12.90
CA PRO A 200 18.46 -8.51 12.24
C PRO A 200 16.94 -8.73 12.23
N LEU A 201 16.43 -9.31 11.15
CA LEU A 201 15.02 -9.68 11.07
C LEU A 201 14.76 -10.91 11.93
N HIS A 202 13.95 -10.76 12.95
CA HIS A 202 13.55 -11.84 13.85
C HIS A 202 12.18 -12.39 13.47
N PHE A 203 12.00 -13.70 13.68
CA PHE A 203 10.74 -14.38 13.41
C PHE A 203 10.28 -15.15 14.65
N PRO A 204 8.98 -15.16 14.94
CA PRO A 204 8.41 -16.06 15.94
C PRO A 204 8.48 -17.52 15.43
N SER A 205 7.82 -18.44 16.14
CA SER A 205 7.79 -19.85 15.78
C SER A 205 7.27 -20.10 14.34
N ALA A 206 7.64 -21.26 13.76
CA ALA A 206 7.20 -21.67 12.43
C ALA A 206 5.68 -21.87 12.32
N GLU A 207 4.98 -22.00 13.44
CA GLU A 207 3.50 -22.02 13.47
C GLU A 207 2.90 -20.67 13.11
N VAL A 208 3.57 -19.59 13.48
CA VAL A 208 3.13 -18.20 13.19
C VAL A 208 3.65 -17.75 11.84
N VAL A 209 4.95 -17.98 11.56
CA VAL A 209 5.58 -17.63 10.29
C VAL A 209 6.20 -18.88 9.67
N PRO A 210 5.45 -19.59 8.82
CA PRO A 210 5.94 -20.79 8.14
C PRO A 210 7.17 -20.53 7.26
N PRO A 211 7.97 -21.55 6.93
CA PRO A 211 9.21 -21.41 6.17
C PRO A 211 9.06 -20.63 4.85
N SER A 212 7.98 -20.86 4.11
CA SER A 212 7.73 -20.13 2.85
C SER A 212 7.45 -18.64 3.06
N ALA A 213 6.75 -18.28 4.14
CA ALA A 213 6.53 -16.87 4.51
C ALA A 213 7.82 -16.23 4.99
N LYS A 214 8.61 -16.96 5.80
CA LYS A 214 9.92 -16.49 6.28
C LYS A 214 10.87 -16.19 5.13
N ASP A 215 10.93 -17.06 4.11
CA ASP A 215 11.78 -16.86 2.93
C ASP A 215 11.32 -15.62 2.14
N LEU A 216 10.02 -15.49 1.86
CA LEU A 216 9.46 -14.31 1.19
C LEU A 216 9.78 -13.02 1.93
N LEU A 217 9.52 -12.98 3.25
CA LEU A 217 9.76 -11.82 4.09
C LEU A 217 11.24 -11.43 4.13
N THR A 218 12.14 -12.41 4.23
CA THR A 218 13.59 -12.19 4.21
C THR A 218 14.03 -11.53 2.90
N ARG A 219 13.44 -11.91 1.78
CA ARG A 219 13.75 -11.36 0.45
C ARG A 219 13.10 -10.00 0.20
N LEU A 220 11.87 -9.77 0.65
CA LEU A 220 11.20 -8.46 0.54
C LEU A 220 11.85 -7.41 1.46
N LEU A 221 12.25 -7.81 2.66
CA LEU A 221 12.90 -6.95 3.66
C LEU A 221 14.44 -6.93 3.51
N ASN A 222 14.93 -7.07 2.28
CA ASN A 222 16.34 -6.85 1.97
C ASN A 222 16.61 -5.35 1.96
N ARG A 223 17.61 -4.92 2.76
CA ARG A 223 17.97 -3.50 2.90
C ARG A 223 18.63 -2.91 1.66
N LYS A 224 19.15 -3.76 0.77
CA LYS A 224 19.69 -3.35 -0.52
C LYS A 224 18.58 -3.40 -1.57
N PRO A 225 18.10 -2.25 -2.08
CA PRO A 225 16.96 -2.22 -3.00
C PRO A 225 17.15 -3.01 -4.30
N ASP A 226 18.37 -3.05 -4.80
CA ASP A 226 18.77 -3.80 -6.01
C ASP A 226 18.79 -5.33 -5.81
N GLN A 227 18.90 -5.80 -4.56
CA GLN A 227 18.85 -7.22 -4.19
C GLN A 227 17.51 -7.62 -3.58
N ARG A 228 16.61 -6.66 -3.38
CA ARG A 228 15.26 -6.89 -2.85
C ARG A 228 14.43 -7.65 -3.87
N LEU A 229 13.67 -8.64 -3.44
CA LEU A 229 12.74 -9.36 -4.32
C LEU A 229 11.72 -8.37 -4.92
N GLY A 230 11.54 -8.42 -6.23
CA GLY A 230 10.76 -7.45 -6.98
C GLY A 230 11.58 -6.32 -7.61
N ALA A 231 12.90 -6.30 -7.40
CA ALA A 231 13.79 -5.31 -8.03
C ALA A 231 13.66 -5.28 -9.57
N ASN A 232 13.46 -6.45 -10.17
CA ASN A 232 13.22 -6.60 -11.62
C ASN A 232 11.73 -6.70 -11.99
N GLY A 233 10.83 -6.41 -11.06
CA GLY A 233 9.39 -6.36 -11.29
C GLY A 233 8.58 -7.32 -10.40
N ALA A 234 7.27 -7.10 -10.38
CA ALA A 234 6.33 -7.87 -9.56
C ALA A 234 6.28 -9.38 -9.88
N SER A 235 6.67 -9.77 -11.10
CA SER A 235 6.71 -11.17 -11.53
C SER A 235 7.64 -12.03 -10.68
N GLU A 236 8.75 -11.47 -10.18
CA GLU A 236 9.64 -12.18 -9.25
C GLU A 236 8.93 -12.56 -7.95
N ILE A 237 8.11 -11.65 -7.41
CA ILE A 237 7.36 -11.89 -6.18
C ILE A 237 6.23 -12.89 -6.44
N LYS A 238 5.50 -12.74 -7.56
CA LYS A 238 4.42 -13.65 -7.95
C LYS A 238 4.88 -15.10 -8.14
N ALA A 239 6.11 -15.29 -8.61
CA ALA A 239 6.71 -16.61 -8.82
C ALA A 239 7.19 -17.27 -7.52
N HIS A 240 7.19 -16.55 -6.39
CA HIS A 240 7.67 -17.09 -5.12
C HIS A 240 6.78 -18.23 -4.61
N PRO A 241 7.34 -19.34 -4.04
CA PRO A 241 6.59 -20.49 -3.54
C PRO A 241 5.48 -20.17 -2.53
N PHE A 242 5.60 -19.06 -1.80
CA PHE A 242 4.56 -18.59 -0.90
C PHE A 242 3.20 -18.41 -1.59
N PHE A 243 3.21 -18.06 -2.87
CA PHE A 243 2.01 -17.80 -3.67
C PHE A 243 1.61 -18.96 -4.59
N HIS A 244 2.19 -20.15 -4.44
CA HIS A 244 1.92 -21.27 -5.34
C HIS A 244 0.44 -21.67 -5.45
N SER A 245 -0.36 -21.42 -4.40
CA SER A 245 -1.81 -21.68 -4.37
C SER A 245 -2.66 -20.59 -5.01
N ILE A 246 -2.06 -19.47 -5.40
CA ILE A 246 -2.76 -18.32 -5.98
C ILE A 246 -2.87 -18.47 -7.50
N ASP A 247 -4.09 -18.54 -8.00
CA ASP A 247 -4.39 -18.35 -9.42
C ASP A 247 -4.56 -16.86 -9.71
N TRP A 248 -3.52 -16.23 -10.24
CA TRP A 248 -3.49 -14.78 -10.49
C TRP A 248 -4.59 -14.30 -11.44
N ARG A 249 -5.03 -15.13 -12.40
CA ARG A 249 -6.11 -14.78 -13.33
C ARG A 249 -7.46 -14.76 -12.62
N LYS A 250 -7.74 -15.78 -11.80
CA LYS A 250 -8.96 -15.84 -10.98
C LYS A 250 -8.98 -14.73 -9.94
N LEU A 251 -7.83 -14.47 -9.30
CA LEU A 251 -7.69 -13.39 -8.33
C LEU A 251 -8.11 -12.03 -8.92
N LEU A 252 -7.59 -11.69 -10.12
CA LEU A 252 -7.97 -10.45 -10.82
C LEU A 252 -9.45 -10.41 -11.25
N GLN A 253 -10.10 -11.56 -11.37
CA GLN A 253 -11.54 -11.65 -11.63
C GLN A 253 -12.36 -11.68 -10.33
N ARG A 254 -11.69 -11.61 -9.17
CA ARG A 254 -12.30 -11.71 -7.82
C ARG A 254 -13.09 -13.03 -7.64
N LYS A 255 -12.50 -14.14 -8.09
CA LYS A 255 -13.06 -15.52 -8.02
C LYS A 255 -12.18 -16.41 -7.17
#